data_44a068f7dcfc0246aff8a0cda69e61b5
#
_entry.id   44a068f7dcfc0246aff8a0cda69e61b5
#
_cell.length_a   1.000
_cell.length_b   1.000
_cell.length_c   1.000
_cell.angle_alpha   90.00
_cell.angle_beta   90.00
_cell.angle_gamma   90.00
#
_symmetry.space_group_name_H-M   'P 1'
#
loop_
_entity.id
_entity.type
_entity.pdbx_description
1 polymer ?
#
loop_
_entity_poly.entity_id
_entity_poly.type
_entity_poly.pdbx_seq_one_letter_code
_entity_poly.pdbx_strand_id
1 'polypeptide(L)'
;MNLTSAKPGFFVQDRFLYSKDNEKVVLRGINHMFIWTDREGKTIPEIAKTGANCVRIVWNTRGRVSDLDNIIGMCIANGMIPIPEIHDTTGNWDRLSDALEFWLRDETLQMIANHQEYLIINVGNEPGSLEMPSDEFFNAYNIIVTKMRAAGIRVPIMIDADNWGQSEKNLFNVGPRLLQADPEHNLLFSIHMWWPSERHNPVTSGCETVTERVTVCLEKSVELNLPLIVGEFAPMAVAGAKEIPYRHIMAECERLNIGWLCWSWGPGNFDSPDMDMTEHGSYNTLFGWG
;
A
#
# COMPACT_ATOMS: atom_id res chain seq x y z
N MET A 1 -9.56 -35.08 -5.88
CA MET A 1 -8.57 -34.06 -6.20
C MET A 1 -9.32 -32.87 -6.73
N ASN A 2 -9.49 -31.82 -5.94
CA ASN A 2 -10.05 -30.57 -6.44
C ASN A 2 -9.00 -29.92 -7.33
N LEU A 3 -9.27 -29.86 -8.62
CA LEU A 3 -8.54 -29.02 -9.54
C LEU A 3 -8.81 -27.57 -9.09
N THR A 4 -7.94 -27.01 -8.27
CA THR A 4 -7.93 -25.57 -8.04
C THR A 4 -7.66 -24.92 -9.41
N SER A 5 -8.65 -24.19 -9.92
CA SER A 5 -8.46 -23.41 -11.14
C SER A 5 -7.21 -22.53 -10.96
N ALA A 6 -6.33 -22.53 -11.93
CA ALA A 6 -5.12 -21.69 -11.90
C ALA A 6 -5.53 -20.25 -11.64
N LYS A 7 -4.90 -19.61 -10.65
CA LYS A 7 -5.14 -18.19 -10.36
C LYS A 7 -4.58 -17.35 -11.51
N PRO A 8 -5.30 -16.31 -11.96
CA PRO A 8 -4.86 -15.51 -13.11
C PRO A 8 -3.63 -14.63 -12.81
N GLY A 9 -3.29 -14.43 -11.54
CA GLY A 9 -2.18 -13.60 -11.08
C GLY A 9 -1.90 -13.81 -9.60
N PHE A 10 -1.44 -12.77 -8.93
CA PHE A 10 -1.23 -12.80 -7.48
C PHE A 10 -2.50 -13.15 -6.72
N PHE A 11 -2.34 -13.85 -5.62
CA PHE A 11 -3.45 -14.18 -4.72
C PHE A 11 -2.99 -14.23 -3.26
N VAL A 12 -3.95 -13.99 -2.38
CA VAL A 12 -3.76 -14.08 -0.93
C VAL A 12 -4.21 -15.45 -0.44
N GLN A 13 -3.38 -16.08 0.37
CA GLN A 13 -3.74 -17.27 1.14
C GLN A 13 -3.22 -17.12 2.56
N ASP A 14 -4.11 -17.32 3.52
CA ASP A 14 -3.83 -16.97 4.91
C ASP A 14 -3.41 -15.49 5.00
N ARG A 15 -2.31 -15.18 5.68
CA ARG A 15 -1.78 -13.81 5.76
C ARG A 15 -0.71 -13.48 4.71
N PHE A 16 -0.53 -14.31 3.70
CA PHE A 16 0.56 -14.18 2.74
C PHE A 16 0.07 -13.95 1.31
N LEU A 17 0.85 -13.17 0.57
CA LEU A 17 0.72 -13.02 -0.86
C LEU A 17 1.50 -14.14 -1.58
N TYR A 18 0.94 -14.67 -2.65
CA TYR A 18 1.56 -15.66 -3.53
C TYR A 18 1.49 -15.23 -4.98
N SER A 19 2.50 -15.60 -5.75
CA SER A 19 2.45 -15.51 -7.20
C SER A 19 1.50 -16.57 -7.79
N LYS A 20 1.17 -16.43 -9.08
CA LYS A 20 0.40 -17.46 -9.82
C LYS A 20 1.04 -18.85 -9.77
N ASP A 21 2.35 -18.92 -9.58
CA ASP A 21 3.14 -20.14 -9.51
C ASP A 21 3.24 -20.72 -8.08
N ASN A 22 2.43 -20.20 -7.15
CA ASN A 22 2.40 -20.56 -5.72
C ASN A 22 3.71 -20.25 -4.97
N GLU A 23 4.48 -19.29 -5.43
CA GLU A 23 5.64 -18.80 -4.70
C GLU A 23 5.23 -17.69 -3.74
N LYS A 24 5.63 -17.81 -2.47
CA LYS A 24 5.37 -16.77 -1.47
C LYS A 24 6.13 -15.50 -1.81
N VAL A 25 5.41 -14.39 -1.81
CA VAL A 25 5.95 -13.06 -2.10
C VAL A 25 5.88 -12.19 -0.84
N VAL A 26 7.03 -11.70 -0.39
CA VAL A 26 7.11 -10.67 0.65
C VAL A 26 7.48 -9.36 -0.04
N LEU A 27 6.58 -8.38 0.02
CA LEU A 27 6.77 -7.09 -0.64
C LEU A 27 7.90 -6.30 0.04
N ARG A 28 8.88 -5.85 -0.74
CA ARG A 28 9.99 -4.99 -0.33
C ARG A 28 10.10 -3.89 -1.36
N GLY A 29 9.53 -2.75 -1.09
CA GLY A 29 9.33 -1.76 -2.13
C GLY A 29 9.43 -0.32 -1.72
N ILE A 30 9.11 0.51 -2.67
CA ILE A 30 9.28 1.96 -2.61
C ILE A 30 8.01 2.62 -3.13
N ASN A 31 7.56 3.68 -2.46
CA ASN A 31 6.55 4.59 -2.99
C ASN A 31 7.22 5.61 -3.92
N HIS A 32 6.55 5.97 -5.03
CA HIS A 32 6.99 7.09 -5.85
C HIS A 32 5.82 7.91 -6.39
N MET A 33 6.00 9.24 -6.34
CA MET A 33 4.96 10.22 -6.65
C MET A 33 4.87 10.49 -8.17
N PHE A 34 4.65 9.43 -8.98
CA PHE A 34 4.67 9.49 -10.45
C PHE A 34 3.78 10.58 -11.03
N ILE A 35 2.55 10.73 -10.51
CA ILE A 35 1.58 11.70 -11.06
C ILE A 35 2.10 13.14 -11.04
N TRP A 36 2.98 13.50 -10.11
CA TRP A 36 3.52 14.83 -9.96
C TRP A 36 4.94 14.98 -10.50
N THR A 37 5.76 13.94 -10.39
CA THR A 37 7.21 14.07 -10.59
C THR A 37 7.74 13.29 -11.79
N ASP A 38 7.08 12.20 -12.21
CA ASP A 38 7.61 11.33 -13.27
C ASP A 38 6.52 10.54 -14.00
N ARG A 39 5.65 11.23 -14.74
CA ARG A 39 4.57 10.57 -15.52
C ARG A 39 5.07 9.69 -16.67
N GLU A 40 6.34 9.80 -17.01
CA GLU A 40 6.96 9.01 -18.06
C GLU A 40 7.63 7.72 -17.54
N GLY A 41 7.76 7.57 -16.21
CA GLY A 41 8.34 6.39 -15.57
C GLY A 41 9.87 6.28 -15.72
N LYS A 42 10.56 7.39 -15.94
CA LYS A 42 12.02 7.43 -16.13
C LYS A 42 12.82 6.92 -14.93
N THR A 43 12.25 7.04 -13.73
CA THR A 43 12.86 6.59 -12.49
C THR A 43 12.76 5.08 -12.24
N ILE A 44 11.86 4.37 -12.94
CA ILE A 44 11.61 2.95 -12.71
C ILE A 44 12.88 2.09 -12.86
N PRO A 45 13.70 2.23 -13.91
CA PRO A 45 14.96 1.49 -14.01
C PRO A 45 15.96 1.82 -12.89
N GLU A 46 15.89 3.03 -12.34
CA GLU A 46 16.74 3.45 -11.23
C GLU A 46 16.27 2.83 -9.91
N ILE A 47 14.96 2.78 -9.68
CA ILE A 47 14.36 2.10 -8.53
C ILE A 47 14.73 0.60 -8.56
N ALA A 48 14.65 -0.05 -9.72
CA ALA A 48 14.98 -1.46 -9.86
C ALA A 48 16.41 -1.82 -9.42
N LYS A 49 17.36 -0.89 -9.52
CA LYS A 49 18.75 -1.10 -9.06
C LYS A 49 18.88 -1.30 -7.55
N THR A 50 17.87 -0.89 -6.76
CA THR A 50 17.84 -1.11 -5.30
C THR A 50 17.59 -2.56 -4.93
N GLY A 51 17.08 -3.39 -5.85
CA GLY A 51 16.58 -4.73 -5.57
C GLY A 51 15.15 -4.76 -5.02
N ALA A 52 14.44 -3.62 -5.01
CA ALA A 52 13.02 -3.58 -4.68
C ALA A 52 12.22 -4.50 -5.61
N ASN A 53 11.30 -5.26 -5.04
CA ASN A 53 10.45 -6.18 -5.84
C ASN A 53 9.07 -5.60 -6.15
N CYS A 54 8.75 -4.40 -5.67
CA CYS A 54 7.50 -3.71 -5.95
C CYS A 54 7.65 -2.19 -5.87
N VAL A 55 6.74 -1.49 -6.55
CA VAL A 55 6.63 -0.03 -6.52
C VAL A 55 5.19 0.36 -6.28
N ARG A 56 4.91 1.16 -5.24
CA ARG A 56 3.61 1.78 -5.05
C ARG A 56 3.57 3.07 -5.85
N ILE A 57 2.64 3.08 -6.81
CA ILE A 57 2.51 4.12 -7.83
C ILE A 57 1.48 5.14 -7.34
N VAL A 58 1.97 6.28 -6.86
CA VAL A 58 1.10 7.38 -6.43
C VAL A 58 0.46 8.01 -7.67
N TRP A 59 -0.86 7.92 -7.74
CA TRP A 59 -1.67 8.42 -8.85
C TRP A 59 -2.86 9.24 -8.35
N ASN A 60 -3.66 9.81 -9.25
CA ASN A 60 -4.89 10.51 -8.89
C ASN A 60 -5.99 10.31 -9.93
N THR A 61 -7.22 10.66 -9.59
CA THR A 61 -8.40 10.47 -10.44
C THR A 61 -8.40 11.31 -11.74
N ARG A 62 -7.52 12.32 -11.84
CA ARG A 62 -7.37 13.21 -13.00
C ARG A 62 -6.22 12.78 -13.91
N GLY A 63 -5.38 11.85 -13.47
CA GLY A 63 -4.30 11.31 -14.27
C GLY A 63 -4.84 10.48 -15.45
N ARG A 64 -4.14 10.52 -16.57
CA ARG A 64 -4.52 9.73 -17.75
C ARG A 64 -4.25 8.25 -17.48
N VAL A 65 -5.20 7.39 -17.76
CA VAL A 65 -5.06 5.94 -17.60
C VAL A 65 -3.96 5.40 -18.50
N SER A 66 -3.76 5.95 -19.70
CA SER A 66 -2.68 5.55 -20.60
C SER A 66 -1.27 5.80 -20.06
N ASP A 67 -1.08 6.85 -19.25
CA ASP A 67 0.22 7.12 -18.61
C ASP A 67 0.46 6.10 -17.47
N LEU A 68 -0.61 5.81 -16.69
CA LEU A 68 -0.56 4.79 -15.64
C LEU A 68 -0.29 3.39 -16.21
N ASP A 69 -0.95 3.04 -17.32
CA ASP A 69 -0.75 1.77 -18.04
C ASP A 69 0.72 1.60 -18.49
N ASN A 70 1.32 2.66 -19.02
CA ASN A 70 2.74 2.67 -19.38
C ASN A 70 3.66 2.46 -18.17
N ILE A 71 3.40 3.17 -17.05
CA ILE A 71 4.18 3.04 -15.80
C ILE A 71 4.08 1.61 -15.26
N ILE A 72 2.88 1.03 -15.22
CA ILE A 72 2.65 -0.36 -14.81
C ILE A 72 3.46 -1.32 -15.69
N GLY A 73 3.40 -1.16 -17.02
CA GLY A 73 4.15 -1.97 -17.96
C GLY A 73 5.67 -1.86 -17.75
N MET A 74 6.16 -0.66 -17.46
CA MET A 74 7.60 -0.44 -17.15
C MET A 74 8.02 -1.10 -15.83
N CYS A 75 7.20 -1.06 -14.79
CA CYS A 75 7.47 -1.78 -13.55
C CYS A 75 7.61 -3.28 -13.80
N ILE A 76 6.66 -3.88 -14.52
CA ILE A 76 6.67 -5.30 -14.88
C ILE A 76 7.93 -5.65 -15.71
N ALA A 77 8.27 -4.83 -16.70
CA ALA A 77 9.45 -5.04 -17.54
C ALA A 77 10.78 -4.96 -16.77
N ASN A 78 10.78 -4.29 -15.61
CA ASN A 78 11.91 -4.20 -14.69
C ASN A 78 11.83 -5.19 -13.50
N GLY A 79 10.92 -6.19 -13.57
CA GLY A 79 10.81 -7.24 -12.56
C GLY A 79 10.16 -6.80 -11.24
N MET A 80 9.44 -5.68 -11.24
CA MET A 80 8.79 -5.14 -10.04
C MET A 80 7.27 -5.24 -10.14
N ILE A 81 6.62 -5.55 -9.03
CA ILE A 81 5.16 -5.62 -8.89
C ILE A 81 4.61 -4.18 -8.81
N PRO A 82 3.77 -3.74 -9.77
CA PRO A 82 3.13 -2.44 -9.70
C PRO A 82 1.95 -2.46 -8.70
N ILE A 83 1.89 -1.43 -7.85
CA ILE A 83 0.82 -1.21 -6.87
C ILE A 83 0.27 0.20 -7.07
N PRO A 84 -0.55 0.48 -8.10
CA PRO A 84 -1.16 1.79 -8.27
C PRO A 84 -2.20 2.06 -7.17
N GLU A 85 -2.22 3.32 -6.72
CA GLU A 85 -3.16 3.84 -5.73
C GLU A 85 -3.74 5.19 -6.12
N ILE A 86 -4.89 5.55 -5.56
CA ILE A 86 -5.52 6.86 -5.76
C ILE A 86 -5.29 7.75 -4.55
N HIS A 87 -4.42 8.76 -4.73
CA HIS A 87 -3.97 9.64 -3.65
C HIS A 87 -4.98 10.74 -3.28
N ASP A 88 -6.00 10.93 -4.10
CA ASP A 88 -7.05 11.94 -3.87
C ASP A 88 -7.87 11.68 -2.60
N THR A 89 -7.81 10.49 -2.03
CA THR A 89 -8.53 10.10 -0.80
C THR A 89 -7.82 10.52 0.48
N THR A 90 -6.57 10.97 0.40
CA THR A 90 -5.74 11.30 1.56
C THR A 90 -6.46 12.26 2.52
N GLY A 91 -6.70 11.82 3.75
CA GLY A 91 -7.41 12.57 4.79
C GLY A 91 -8.88 12.85 4.51
N ASN A 92 -9.47 12.31 3.44
CA ASN A 92 -10.84 12.57 3.03
C ASN A 92 -11.61 11.28 2.68
N TRP A 93 -12.44 10.86 3.62
CA TRP A 93 -13.23 9.64 3.50
C TRP A 93 -14.23 9.66 2.34
N ASP A 94 -14.86 10.80 2.09
CA ASP A 94 -15.90 10.91 1.07
C ASP A 94 -15.36 10.68 -0.35
N ARG A 95 -14.06 10.90 -0.53
CA ARG A 95 -13.39 10.70 -1.82
C ARG A 95 -13.12 9.23 -2.18
N LEU A 96 -13.41 8.30 -1.30
CA LEU A 96 -13.41 6.86 -1.66
C LEU A 96 -14.38 6.55 -2.82
N SER A 97 -15.47 7.31 -2.94
CA SER A 97 -16.40 7.19 -4.09
C SER A 97 -15.73 7.57 -5.41
N ASP A 98 -14.94 8.65 -5.43
CA ASP A 98 -14.23 9.11 -6.62
C ASP A 98 -13.15 8.09 -7.04
N ALA A 99 -12.45 7.51 -6.05
CA ALA A 99 -11.48 6.45 -6.30
C ALA A 99 -12.17 5.22 -6.92
N LEU A 100 -13.30 4.79 -6.36
CA LEU A 100 -14.07 3.69 -6.93
C LEU A 100 -14.52 3.99 -8.37
N GLU A 101 -15.00 5.19 -8.66
CA GLU A 101 -15.38 5.59 -10.02
C GLU A 101 -14.20 5.51 -10.99
N PHE A 102 -12.99 5.91 -10.55
CA PHE A 102 -11.77 5.77 -11.35
C PHE A 102 -11.48 4.30 -11.68
N TRP A 103 -11.55 3.41 -10.69
CA TRP A 103 -11.28 1.98 -10.89
C TRP A 103 -12.31 1.28 -11.78
N LEU A 104 -13.51 1.83 -11.90
CA LEU A 104 -14.60 1.26 -12.70
C LEU A 104 -14.74 1.87 -14.12
N ARG A 105 -13.88 2.82 -14.53
CA ARG A 105 -13.85 3.33 -15.91
C ARG A 105 -13.48 2.21 -16.88
N ASP A 106 -14.10 2.19 -18.03
CA ASP A 106 -13.84 1.17 -19.07
C ASP A 106 -12.34 1.06 -19.41
N GLU A 107 -11.67 2.21 -19.58
CA GLU A 107 -10.24 2.26 -19.86
C GLU A 107 -9.39 1.72 -18.70
N THR A 108 -9.79 1.95 -17.45
CA THR A 108 -9.10 1.42 -16.26
C THR A 108 -9.33 -0.09 -16.14
N LEU A 109 -10.55 -0.56 -16.37
CA LEU A 109 -10.86 -1.99 -16.39
C LEU A 109 -10.05 -2.74 -17.46
N GLN A 110 -9.89 -2.13 -18.64
CA GLN A 110 -9.07 -2.72 -19.71
C GLN A 110 -7.59 -2.77 -19.30
N MET A 111 -7.04 -1.69 -18.73
CA MET A 111 -5.67 -1.67 -18.18
C MET A 111 -5.48 -2.76 -17.13
N ILE A 112 -6.41 -2.90 -16.16
CA ILE A 112 -6.35 -3.94 -15.14
C ILE A 112 -6.34 -5.33 -15.76
N ALA A 113 -7.21 -5.58 -16.74
CA ALA A 113 -7.28 -6.87 -17.44
C ALA A 113 -5.98 -7.21 -18.18
N ASN A 114 -5.34 -6.22 -18.79
CA ASN A 114 -4.06 -6.38 -19.50
C ASN A 114 -2.92 -6.78 -18.57
N HIS A 115 -2.94 -6.33 -17.31
CA HIS A 115 -1.86 -6.54 -16.35
C HIS A 115 -2.23 -7.45 -15.16
N GLN A 116 -3.38 -8.13 -15.21
CA GLN A 116 -3.94 -8.87 -14.08
C GLN A 116 -3.00 -9.91 -13.44
N GLU A 117 -2.01 -10.39 -14.21
CA GLU A 117 -1.03 -11.37 -13.73
C GLU A 117 -0.08 -10.79 -12.66
N TYR A 118 0.22 -9.47 -12.77
CA TYR A 118 1.29 -8.83 -11.99
C TYR A 118 0.81 -7.66 -11.12
N LEU A 119 -0.48 -7.34 -11.14
CA LEU A 119 -1.02 -6.12 -10.56
C LEU A 119 -1.59 -6.35 -9.15
N ILE A 120 -1.38 -5.39 -8.27
CA ILE A 120 -2.10 -5.21 -7.01
C ILE A 120 -2.72 -3.82 -7.05
N ILE A 121 -4.00 -3.67 -6.69
CA ILE A 121 -4.67 -2.37 -6.65
C ILE A 121 -4.80 -1.91 -5.20
N ASN A 122 -4.27 -0.75 -4.87
CA ASN A 122 -4.56 -0.07 -3.62
C ASN A 122 -5.70 0.94 -3.88
N VAL A 123 -6.85 0.72 -3.25
CA VAL A 123 -8.11 1.42 -3.58
C VAL A 123 -7.95 2.93 -3.51
N GLY A 124 -7.39 3.41 -2.41
CA GLY A 124 -7.16 4.83 -2.17
C GLY A 124 -6.26 5.04 -0.97
N ASN A 125 -5.44 6.09 -1.03
CA ASN A 125 -4.46 6.43 -0.01
C ASN A 125 -5.12 7.03 1.23
N GLU A 126 -4.77 6.55 2.42
CA GLU A 126 -5.03 7.19 3.72
C GLU A 126 -6.43 7.80 3.88
N PRO A 127 -7.52 7.07 3.66
CA PRO A 127 -8.86 7.66 3.64
C PRO A 127 -9.30 8.14 5.02
N GLY A 128 -9.76 9.40 5.06
CA GLY A 128 -10.27 10.02 6.28
C GLY A 128 -9.19 10.53 7.23
N SER A 129 -9.54 11.61 7.93
CA SER A 129 -8.68 12.29 8.91
C SER A 129 -8.94 11.87 10.36
N LEU A 130 -9.89 10.96 10.57
CA LEU A 130 -10.30 10.43 11.87
C LEU A 130 -10.55 8.93 11.77
N GLU A 131 -10.56 8.26 12.92
CA GLU A 131 -11.04 6.87 12.99
C GLU A 131 -12.54 6.83 12.68
N MET A 132 -12.89 6.00 11.72
CA MET A 132 -14.28 5.77 11.34
C MET A 132 -14.96 4.77 12.29
N PRO A 133 -16.27 4.88 12.50
CA PRO A 133 -17.02 3.78 13.12
C PRO A 133 -16.81 2.48 12.36
N SER A 134 -16.55 1.37 13.07
CA SER A 134 -16.17 0.10 12.43
C SER A 134 -17.22 -0.41 11.43
N ASP A 135 -18.51 -0.19 11.68
CA ASP A 135 -19.56 -0.59 10.74
C ASP A 135 -19.58 0.31 9.48
N GLU A 136 -19.25 1.60 9.59
CA GLU A 136 -19.11 2.50 8.43
C GLU A 136 -17.90 2.08 7.59
N PHE A 137 -16.76 1.79 8.22
CA PHE A 137 -15.57 1.28 7.55
C PHE A 137 -15.87 -0.02 6.81
N PHE A 138 -16.52 -0.98 7.48
CA PHE A 138 -16.91 -2.24 6.87
C PHE A 138 -17.84 -2.02 5.67
N ASN A 139 -18.92 -1.25 5.85
CA ASN A 139 -19.92 -1.07 4.81
C ASN A 139 -19.33 -0.38 3.57
N ALA A 140 -18.50 0.65 3.74
CA ALA A 140 -17.87 1.36 2.64
C ALA A 140 -16.97 0.41 1.82
N TYR A 141 -16.04 -0.30 2.47
CA TYR A 141 -15.14 -1.19 1.75
C TYR A 141 -15.83 -2.45 1.21
N ASN A 142 -16.84 -2.98 1.90
CA ASN A 142 -17.64 -4.08 1.37
C ASN A 142 -18.37 -3.68 0.07
N ILE A 143 -18.92 -2.47 0.00
CA ILE A 143 -19.51 -1.93 -1.23
C ILE A 143 -18.46 -1.78 -2.33
N ILE A 144 -17.31 -1.20 -2.02
CA ILE A 144 -16.21 -0.98 -2.97
C ILE A 144 -15.74 -2.31 -3.55
N VAL A 145 -15.36 -3.25 -2.69
CA VAL A 145 -14.88 -4.58 -3.09
C VAL A 145 -15.94 -5.31 -3.93
N THR A 146 -17.19 -5.32 -3.48
CA THR A 146 -18.29 -5.97 -4.22
C THR A 146 -18.43 -5.39 -5.62
N LYS A 147 -18.40 -4.06 -5.78
CA LYS A 147 -18.52 -3.41 -7.10
C LYS A 147 -17.30 -3.70 -7.98
N MET A 148 -16.09 -3.66 -7.43
CA MET A 148 -14.87 -4.00 -8.17
C MET A 148 -14.90 -5.47 -8.63
N ARG A 149 -15.32 -6.40 -7.77
CA ARG A 149 -15.46 -7.82 -8.14
C ARG A 149 -16.54 -8.06 -9.18
N ALA A 150 -17.67 -7.34 -9.08
CA ALA A 150 -18.74 -7.39 -10.09
C ALA A 150 -18.29 -6.87 -11.45
N ALA A 151 -17.38 -5.89 -11.49
CA ALA A 151 -16.76 -5.38 -12.72
C ALA A 151 -15.67 -6.30 -13.31
N GLY A 152 -15.39 -7.44 -12.67
CA GLY A 152 -14.41 -8.42 -13.18
C GLY A 152 -12.99 -8.27 -12.63
N ILE A 153 -12.73 -7.37 -11.71
CA ILE A 153 -11.42 -7.20 -11.08
C ILE A 153 -11.15 -8.40 -10.16
N ARG A 154 -10.08 -9.18 -10.43
CA ARG A 154 -9.70 -10.39 -9.69
C ARG A 154 -8.35 -10.26 -8.97
N VAL A 155 -7.56 -9.25 -9.31
CA VAL A 155 -6.27 -8.95 -8.66
C VAL A 155 -6.45 -8.70 -7.16
N PRO A 156 -5.38 -8.84 -6.34
CA PRO A 156 -5.43 -8.42 -4.95
C PRO A 156 -5.85 -6.96 -4.82
N ILE A 157 -6.78 -6.69 -3.90
CA ILE A 157 -7.21 -5.33 -3.55
C ILE A 157 -6.63 -4.99 -2.19
N MET A 158 -5.88 -3.90 -2.13
CA MET A 158 -5.28 -3.37 -0.91
C MET A 158 -6.16 -2.27 -0.33
N ILE A 159 -6.37 -2.33 0.98
CA ILE A 159 -7.19 -1.41 1.75
C ILE A 159 -6.31 -0.74 2.79
N ASP A 160 -6.17 0.58 2.71
CA ASP A 160 -5.45 1.35 3.71
C ASP A 160 -6.30 1.55 4.97
N ALA A 161 -5.62 1.67 6.10
CA ALA A 161 -6.23 2.11 7.35
C ALA A 161 -6.84 3.52 7.21
N ASP A 162 -7.79 3.84 8.04
CA ASP A 162 -8.33 5.19 8.21
C ASP A 162 -7.40 6.08 9.07
N ASN A 163 -7.87 7.28 9.41
CA ASN A 163 -7.09 8.25 10.20
C ASN A 163 -5.70 8.49 9.61
N TRP A 164 -5.63 8.96 8.35
CA TRP A 164 -4.37 9.17 7.63
C TRP A 164 -3.55 7.87 7.52
N GLY A 165 -4.19 6.75 7.30
CA GLY A 165 -3.53 5.44 7.18
C GLY A 165 -2.97 4.88 8.49
N GLN A 166 -3.18 5.55 9.64
CA GLN A 166 -2.41 5.31 10.86
C GLN A 166 -3.15 4.51 11.93
N SER A 167 -4.48 4.26 11.79
CA SER A 167 -5.25 3.54 12.78
C SER A 167 -5.30 2.04 12.49
N GLU A 168 -4.69 1.25 13.35
CA GLU A 168 -4.76 -0.21 13.31
C GLU A 168 -6.15 -0.76 13.70
N LYS A 169 -6.96 0.03 14.38
CA LYS A 169 -8.21 -0.40 15.03
C LYS A 169 -9.20 -1.04 14.05
N ASN A 170 -9.54 -0.35 12.96
CA ASN A 170 -10.48 -0.87 11.98
C ASN A 170 -9.89 -1.99 11.14
N LEU A 171 -8.58 -1.99 10.88
CA LEU A 171 -7.94 -3.12 10.22
C LEU A 171 -8.12 -4.41 11.05
N PHE A 172 -7.96 -4.35 12.36
CA PHE A 172 -8.09 -5.52 13.23
C PHE A 172 -9.53 -5.92 13.52
N ASN A 173 -10.42 -4.95 13.74
CA ASN A 173 -11.83 -5.23 14.05
C ASN A 173 -12.63 -5.67 12.83
N VAL A 174 -12.29 -5.16 11.66
CA VAL A 174 -13.10 -5.28 10.44
C VAL A 174 -12.41 -6.12 9.36
N GLY A 175 -11.08 -6.11 9.29
CA GLY A 175 -10.32 -6.81 8.26
C GLY A 175 -10.70 -8.29 8.10
N PRO A 176 -10.79 -9.10 9.17
CA PRO A 176 -11.21 -10.49 9.08
C PRO A 176 -12.61 -10.66 8.46
N ARG A 177 -13.53 -9.73 8.74
CA ARG A 177 -14.90 -9.75 8.16
C ARG A 177 -14.87 -9.40 6.67
N LEU A 178 -14.02 -8.44 6.27
CA LEU A 178 -13.85 -8.06 4.85
C LEU A 178 -13.23 -9.21 4.05
N LEU A 179 -12.24 -9.91 4.60
CA LEU A 179 -11.66 -11.11 3.97
C LEU A 179 -12.71 -12.18 3.71
N GLN A 180 -13.63 -12.40 4.65
CA GLN A 180 -14.73 -13.36 4.49
C GLN A 180 -15.79 -12.90 3.50
N ALA A 181 -16.01 -11.57 3.41
CA ALA A 181 -17.02 -10.99 2.52
C ALA A 181 -16.55 -10.90 1.06
N ASP A 182 -15.25 -10.84 0.80
CA ASP A 182 -14.71 -10.84 -0.55
C ASP A 182 -14.86 -12.22 -1.20
N PRO A 183 -15.64 -12.38 -2.29
CA PRO A 183 -15.83 -13.69 -2.94
C PRO A 183 -14.54 -14.28 -3.52
N GLU A 184 -13.52 -13.46 -3.78
CA GLU A 184 -12.20 -13.92 -4.25
C GLU A 184 -11.23 -14.23 -3.10
N HIS A 185 -11.55 -13.84 -1.85
CA HIS A 185 -10.65 -13.92 -0.70
C HIS A 185 -9.25 -13.35 -0.99
N ASN A 186 -9.22 -12.23 -1.70
CA ASN A 186 -8.00 -11.67 -2.28
C ASN A 186 -7.79 -10.20 -1.88
N LEU A 187 -7.81 -9.93 -0.57
CA LEU A 187 -7.55 -8.60 0.00
C LEU A 187 -6.21 -8.55 0.70
N LEU A 188 -5.55 -7.40 0.64
CA LEU A 188 -4.42 -6.99 1.46
C LEU A 188 -4.83 -5.79 2.30
N PHE A 189 -4.19 -5.61 3.45
CA PHE A 189 -4.38 -4.45 4.30
C PHE A 189 -3.07 -3.67 4.44
N SER A 190 -3.16 -2.36 4.51
CA SER A 190 -2.01 -1.47 4.58
C SER A 190 -2.15 -0.52 5.75
N ILE A 191 -1.08 -0.43 6.55
CA ILE A 191 -0.95 0.56 7.62
C ILE A 191 0.22 1.48 7.31
N HIS A 192 0.05 2.77 7.55
CA HIS A 192 1.09 3.78 7.40
C HIS A 192 1.62 4.17 8.77
N MET A 193 2.89 3.83 9.02
CA MET A 193 3.46 3.99 10.35
C MET A 193 4.12 5.37 10.54
N TRP A 194 3.33 6.44 10.31
CA TRP A 194 3.71 7.80 10.61
C TRP A 194 3.62 8.09 12.13
N TRP A 195 4.31 7.25 12.92
CA TRP A 195 4.27 7.26 14.38
C TRP A 195 5.61 7.77 14.94
N PRO A 196 5.76 9.09 15.09
CA PRO A 196 7.01 9.64 15.63
C PRO A 196 7.09 9.43 17.15
N SER A 197 8.28 9.11 17.64
CA SER A 197 8.53 8.83 19.07
C SER A 197 8.11 9.97 19.99
N GLU A 198 8.29 11.22 19.54
CA GLU A 198 7.95 12.40 20.33
C GLU A 198 6.43 12.67 20.46
N ARG A 199 5.61 12.12 19.57
CA ARG A 199 4.14 12.23 19.61
C ARG A 199 3.47 10.99 20.18
N HIS A 200 4.26 10.03 20.62
CA HIS A 200 3.72 8.80 21.19
C HIS A 200 3.04 9.08 22.52
N ASN A 201 1.83 8.55 22.67
CA ASN A 201 1.05 8.64 23.89
C ASN A 201 0.73 7.24 24.42
N PRO A 202 1.37 6.78 25.51
CA PRO A 202 1.16 5.45 26.06
C PRO A 202 -0.29 5.17 26.46
N VAL A 203 -1.01 6.19 26.92
CA VAL A 203 -2.41 6.03 27.36
C VAL A 203 -3.34 5.69 26.20
N THR A 204 -3.14 6.33 25.04
CA THR A 204 -3.99 6.07 23.86
C THR A 204 -3.57 4.86 23.07
N SER A 205 -2.28 4.54 23.02
CA SER A 205 -1.74 3.38 22.29
C SER A 205 -1.78 2.08 23.12
N GLY A 206 -1.80 2.18 24.44
CA GLY A 206 -1.64 1.03 25.34
C GLY A 206 -0.23 0.44 25.37
N CYS A 207 0.75 1.13 24.77
CA CYS A 207 2.17 0.74 24.71
C CYS A 207 3.04 1.81 25.34
N GLU A 208 4.13 1.41 26.03
CA GLU A 208 5.05 2.36 26.69
C GLU A 208 5.86 3.19 25.70
N THR A 209 6.20 2.58 24.55
CA THR A 209 7.01 3.20 23.52
C THR A 209 6.40 3.01 22.11
N VAL A 210 6.83 3.83 21.16
CA VAL A 210 6.42 3.65 19.75
C VAL A 210 6.98 2.35 19.15
N THR A 211 8.16 1.92 19.54
CA THR A 211 8.73 0.64 19.10
C THR A 211 7.91 -0.54 19.60
N GLU A 212 7.44 -0.50 20.84
CA GLU A 212 6.50 -1.49 21.37
C GLU A 212 5.18 -1.47 20.59
N ARG A 213 4.62 -0.30 20.29
CA ARG A 213 3.41 -0.18 19.44
C ARG A 213 3.59 -0.82 18.07
N VAL A 214 4.74 -0.60 17.41
CA VAL A 214 5.08 -1.25 16.14
C VAL A 214 5.05 -2.77 16.28
N THR A 215 5.76 -3.30 17.28
CA THR A 215 5.82 -4.75 17.52
C THR A 215 4.44 -5.33 17.80
N VAL A 216 3.68 -4.74 18.72
CA VAL A 216 2.32 -5.20 19.08
C VAL A 216 1.37 -5.16 17.89
N CYS A 217 1.41 -4.09 17.11
CA CYS A 217 0.59 -3.95 15.90
C CYS A 217 0.88 -5.08 14.89
N LEU A 218 2.16 -5.31 14.58
CA LEU A 218 2.55 -6.34 13.60
C LEU A 218 2.26 -7.76 14.11
N GLU A 219 2.55 -8.05 15.39
CA GLU A 219 2.20 -9.33 16.00
C GLU A 219 0.69 -9.58 16.03
N LYS A 220 -0.10 -8.53 16.29
CA LYS A 220 -1.56 -8.63 16.26
C LYS A 220 -2.09 -9.00 14.87
N SER A 221 -1.50 -8.49 13.82
CA SER A 221 -1.87 -8.90 12.45
C SER A 221 -1.60 -10.39 12.19
N VAL A 222 -0.51 -10.93 12.75
CA VAL A 222 -0.17 -12.36 12.69
C VAL A 222 -1.18 -13.21 13.45
N GLU A 223 -1.54 -12.80 14.67
CA GLU A 223 -2.55 -13.50 15.48
C GLU A 223 -3.91 -13.57 14.76
N LEU A 224 -4.29 -12.50 14.08
CA LEU A 224 -5.54 -12.41 13.32
C LEU A 224 -5.47 -13.09 11.95
N ASN A 225 -4.32 -13.65 11.58
CA ASN A 225 -4.05 -14.16 10.23
C ASN A 225 -4.41 -13.13 9.14
N LEU A 226 -4.12 -11.84 9.41
CA LEU A 226 -4.45 -10.72 8.55
C LEU A 226 -3.30 -10.45 7.57
N PRO A 227 -3.52 -10.42 6.25
CA PRO A 227 -2.50 -10.10 5.25
C PRO A 227 -2.20 -8.59 5.26
N LEU A 228 -1.38 -8.17 6.23
CA LEU A 228 -0.98 -6.79 6.48
C LEU A 228 0.36 -6.48 5.82
N ILE A 229 0.50 -5.25 5.33
CA ILE A 229 1.77 -4.63 4.99
C ILE A 229 1.92 -3.28 5.67
N VAL A 230 3.15 -2.79 5.81
CA VAL A 230 3.42 -1.39 6.15
C VAL A 230 3.56 -0.62 4.83
N GLY A 231 2.50 0.12 4.46
CA GLY A 231 2.41 0.78 3.16
C GLY A 231 3.23 2.05 3.03
N GLU A 232 3.46 2.74 4.15
CA GLU A 232 4.31 3.93 4.20
C GLU A 232 5.02 4.07 5.53
N PHE A 233 6.27 4.46 5.47
CA PHE A 233 7.09 4.96 6.56
C PHE A 233 8.35 5.64 6.00
N ALA A 234 8.94 6.54 6.78
CA ALA A 234 10.21 7.20 6.49
C ALA A 234 11.00 7.37 7.80
N PRO A 235 12.24 7.87 7.79
CA PRO A 235 12.97 8.14 9.03
C PRO A 235 12.40 9.29 9.84
N MET A 236 11.63 10.17 9.18
CA MET A 236 11.09 11.39 9.76
C MET A 236 9.62 11.55 9.39
N ALA A 237 8.82 12.16 10.25
CA ALA A 237 7.44 12.54 9.96
C ALA A 237 7.37 13.92 9.32
N VAL A 238 6.29 14.17 8.57
CA VAL A 238 6.01 15.48 7.93
C VAL A 238 5.99 16.62 8.96
N ALA A 239 6.44 17.79 8.55
CA ALA A 239 6.34 19.07 9.26
C ALA A 239 6.93 19.09 10.69
N GLY A 240 8.22 19.07 10.79
CA GLY A 240 8.92 19.31 12.03
C GLY A 240 9.73 18.15 12.59
N ALA A 241 10.29 17.36 11.68
CA ALA A 241 11.41 16.49 11.95
C ALA A 241 11.23 15.62 13.20
N LYS A 242 10.27 14.74 13.18
CA LYS A 242 10.02 13.78 14.26
C LYS A 242 10.52 12.42 13.84
N GLU A 243 11.47 11.89 14.58
CA GLU A 243 12.07 10.58 14.29
C GLU A 243 11.03 9.45 14.38
N ILE A 244 10.92 8.69 13.30
CA ILE A 244 10.17 7.44 13.23
C ILE A 244 11.15 6.28 13.38
N PRO A 245 10.83 5.22 14.15
CA PRO A 245 11.73 4.10 14.38
C PRO A 245 11.79 3.16 13.15
N TYR A 246 12.11 3.70 11.97
CA TYR A 246 12.03 2.98 10.69
C TYR A 246 12.85 1.69 10.67
N ARG A 247 14.03 1.69 11.31
CA ARG A 247 14.87 0.47 11.40
C ARG A 247 14.19 -0.62 12.20
N HIS A 248 13.45 -0.26 13.25
CA HIS A 248 12.68 -1.21 14.03
C HIS A 248 11.48 -1.73 13.24
N ILE A 249 10.78 -0.86 12.48
CA ILE A 249 9.70 -1.27 11.56
C ILE A 249 10.22 -2.31 10.58
N MET A 250 11.34 -2.04 9.89
CA MET A 250 11.93 -2.96 8.93
C MET A 250 12.34 -4.29 9.57
N ALA A 251 12.97 -4.25 10.77
CA ALA A 251 13.40 -5.46 11.48
C ALA A 251 12.22 -6.34 11.91
N GLU A 252 11.15 -5.75 12.43
CA GLU A 252 9.94 -6.49 12.81
C GLU A 252 9.20 -7.04 11.58
N CYS A 253 9.11 -6.28 10.49
CA CYS A 253 8.56 -6.76 9.23
C CYS A 253 9.36 -7.96 8.69
N GLU A 254 10.69 -7.94 8.78
CA GLU A 254 11.54 -9.07 8.39
C GLU A 254 11.30 -10.28 9.29
N ARG A 255 11.31 -10.10 10.60
CA ARG A 255 11.05 -11.17 11.58
C ARG A 255 9.71 -11.88 11.34
N LEU A 256 8.67 -11.13 10.95
CA LEU A 256 7.32 -11.63 10.80
C LEU A 256 6.94 -11.96 9.35
N ASN A 257 7.83 -11.77 8.38
CA ASN A 257 7.55 -11.88 6.94
C ASN A 257 6.36 -10.99 6.50
N ILE A 258 6.33 -9.76 6.98
CA ILE A 258 5.35 -8.72 6.60
C ILE A 258 5.97 -7.83 5.54
N GLY A 259 5.20 -7.44 4.52
CA GLY A 259 5.63 -6.53 3.47
C GLY A 259 5.82 -5.10 3.99
N TRP A 260 6.73 -4.33 3.36
CA TRP A 260 6.89 -2.91 3.63
C TRP A 260 7.26 -2.11 2.39
N LEU A 261 6.87 -0.83 2.36
CA LEU A 261 7.12 0.13 1.30
C LEU A 261 7.64 1.43 1.91
N CYS A 262 8.85 1.85 1.52
CA CYS A 262 9.47 3.10 1.95
C CYS A 262 8.80 4.33 1.32
N TRP A 263 8.66 5.41 2.04
CA TRP A 263 8.25 6.71 1.52
C TRP A 263 9.42 7.69 1.55
N SER A 264 9.91 8.17 0.40
CA SER A 264 9.63 7.81 -0.98
C SER A 264 10.91 7.88 -1.83
N TRP A 265 10.86 7.48 -3.11
CA TRP A 265 12.03 7.53 -3.99
C TRP A 265 12.60 8.94 -4.12
N GLY A 266 11.73 9.93 -4.33
CA GLY A 266 12.12 11.33 -4.48
C GLY A 266 12.79 11.70 -5.84
N PRO A 267 13.12 12.99 -6.01
CA PRO A 267 12.67 14.09 -5.17
C PRO A 267 11.17 14.36 -5.31
N GLY A 268 10.53 14.83 -4.25
CA GLY A 268 9.10 15.13 -4.30
C GLY A 268 8.51 15.62 -2.98
N ASN A 269 9.18 15.38 -1.87
CA ASN A 269 8.76 15.84 -0.55
C ASN A 269 9.32 17.23 -0.24
N PHE A 270 8.90 18.25 -1.01
CA PHE A 270 9.49 19.59 -0.95
C PHE A 270 9.52 20.23 0.45
N ASP A 271 8.50 19.94 1.28
CA ASP A 271 8.41 20.43 2.66
C ASP A 271 9.13 19.53 3.68
N SER A 272 9.60 18.37 3.25
CA SER A 272 10.27 17.37 4.10
C SER A 272 11.25 16.52 3.27
N PRO A 273 12.33 17.13 2.73
CA PRO A 273 13.24 16.45 1.81
C PRO A 273 13.98 15.26 2.46
N ASP A 274 14.04 15.20 3.79
CA ASP A 274 14.64 14.08 4.52
C ASP A 274 13.82 12.76 4.36
N MET A 275 12.64 12.83 3.79
CA MET A 275 11.83 11.66 3.41
C MET A 275 12.24 11.10 2.06
N ASP A 276 12.86 11.90 1.19
CA ASP A 276 13.33 11.46 -0.11
C ASP A 276 14.57 10.56 0.02
N MET A 277 14.61 9.48 -0.76
CA MET A 277 15.75 8.57 -0.82
C MET A 277 16.82 9.04 -1.79
N THR A 278 16.47 9.87 -2.78
CA THR A 278 17.37 10.37 -3.82
C THR A 278 17.25 11.89 -3.99
N GLU A 279 18.36 12.54 -4.34
CA GLU A 279 18.35 13.97 -4.68
C GLU A 279 17.74 14.25 -6.06
N HIS A 280 17.95 13.34 -7.04
CA HIS A 280 17.60 13.59 -8.43
C HIS A 280 16.89 12.42 -9.12
N GLY A 281 16.31 11.48 -8.36
CA GLY A 281 15.60 10.33 -8.91
C GLY A 281 16.50 9.25 -9.51
N SER A 282 17.83 9.34 -9.36
CA SER A 282 18.81 8.36 -9.83
C SER A 282 19.39 7.56 -8.67
N TYR A 283 19.62 6.27 -8.88
CA TYR A 283 20.25 5.38 -7.90
C TYR A 283 21.60 5.90 -7.36
N ASN A 284 22.38 6.56 -8.21
CA ASN A 284 23.66 7.13 -7.82
C ASN A 284 23.55 8.38 -6.93
N THR A 285 22.33 8.88 -6.73
CA THR A 285 22.05 10.05 -5.88
C THR A 285 21.30 9.68 -4.61
N LEU A 286 21.35 8.39 -4.21
CA LEU A 286 20.89 7.95 -2.91
C LEU A 286 21.61 8.70 -1.79
N PHE A 287 20.87 9.14 -0.79
CA PHE A 287 21.40 9.86 0.36
C PHE A 287 20.61 9.57 1.63
N GLY A 288 21.13 10.02 2.77
CA GLY A 288 20.43 9.88 4.05
C GLY A 288 20.17 8.43 4.41
N TRP A 289 18.94 8.01 4.20
CA TRP A 289 18.46 6.65 4.53
C TRP A 289 18.18 5.78 3.28
N GLY A 290 18.32 6.37 2.11
CA GLY A 290 18.13 5.72 0.82
C GLY A 290 19.17 4.67 0.47
#